data_b40fb3db75983c64f9b7e29962fbd92d
#
_entry.id   b40fb3db75983c64f9b7e29962fbd92d
#
_cell.length_a   1.000
_cell.length_b   1.000
_cell.length_c   1.000
_cell.angle_alpha   90.00
_cell.angle_beta   90.00
_cell.angle_gamma   90.00
#
_symmetry.space_group_name_H-M   'P 1'
#
loop_
_entity.id
_entity.type
_entity.pdbx_description
1 polymer ?
#
loop_
_entity_poly.entity_id
_entity_poly.type
_entity_poly.pdbx_seq_one_letter_code
_entity_poly.pdbx_strand_id
1 'polypeptide(L)'
;MKRIPLEYAILGVAVAATLAVVHPARAQGAAERTADQVKRGQYLVSTSACHDCHTPWKMGPKGPEPDMTRALSGHPENVAMPPPPKLEGPWVGAMAATMTAWAGPWGVSFTANLTPDPETGLGKWTKRNFIETIRTGRHMGRGREVLPPMPIAVYRNFTDADLEAIFSYLQSLPAIRNRVPEPLPPADAVAAK
;
A
#
# COMPACT_ATOMS: atom_id res chain seq x y z
N MET A 1 74.64 -28.38 -32.62
CA MET A 1 73.20 -27.91 -32.65
C MET A 1 72.42 -28.84 -31.76
N LYS A 2 72.07 -28.39 -30.52
CA LYS A 2 71.31 -29.18 -29.54
C LYS A 2 69.86 -28.73 -29.61
N ARG A 3 68.93 -29.64 -29.90
CA ARG A 3 67.45 -29.41 -29.86
C ARG A 3 66.95 -29.54 -28.42
N ILE A 4 66.25 -28.53 -27.93
CA ILE A 4 65.59 -28.53 -26.63
C ILE A 4 64.14 -29.01 -26.91
N PRO A 5 63.56 -30.01 -26.22
CA PRO A 5 62.17 -30.35 -26.31
C PRO A 5 61.32 -29.44 -25.40
N LEU A 6 60.32 -28.85 -25.95
CA LEU A 6 59.35 -28.00 -25.27
C LEU A 6 58.20 -28.88 -24.70
N GLU A 7 58.23 -29.13 -23.39
CA GLU A 7 57.10 -29.82 -22.69
C GLU A 7 56.08 -28.79 -22.30
N TYR A 8 54.89 -28.86 -22.91
CA TYR A 8 53.74 -28.08 -22.51
C TYR A 8 53.04 -28.77 -21.33
N ALA A 9 53.20 -28.22 -20.13
CA ALA A 9 52.40 -28.57 -18.98
C ALA A 9 50.98 -27.94 -19.11
N ILE A 10 49.98 -28.74 -19.44
CA ILE A 10 48.59 -28.32 -19.43
C ILE A 10 48.10 -28.32 -17.96
N LEU A 11 48.02 -27.14 -17.34
CA LEU A 11 47.39 -26.98 -16.04
C LEU A 11 45.87 -26.97 -16.23
N GLY A 12 45.23 -28.11 -15.97
CA GLY A 12 43.77 -28.21 -15.96
C GLY A 12 43.19 -27.50 -14.73
N VAL A 13 42.58 -26.34 -14.93
CA VAL A 13 41.77 -25.68 -13.88
C VAL A 13 40.43 -26.39 -13.81
N ALA A 14 40.23 -27.21 -12.79
CA ALA A 14 38.96 -27.81 -12.47
C ALA A 14 38.05 -26.76 -11.80
N VAL A 15 37.15 -26.17 -12.56
CA VAL A 15 36.07 -25.31 -12.01
C VAL A 15 35.07 -26.21 -11.33
N ALA A 16 35.12 -26.33 -10.02
CA ALA A 16 34.08 -26.98 -9.22
C ALA A 16 32.83 -26.09 -9.18
N ALA A 17 31.86 -26.39 -10.04
CA ALA A 17 30.51 -25.78 -9.97
C ALA A 17 29.80 -26.32 -8.75
N THR A 18 29.78 -25.57 -7.65
CA THR A 18 28.94 -25.86 -6.47
C THR A 18 27.49 -25.55 -6.83
N LEU A 19 26.74 -26.54 -7.26
CA LEU A 19 25.29 -26.49 -7.36
C LEU A 19 24.73 -26.34 -5.93
N ALA A 20 24.22 -25.16 -5.60
CA ALA A 20 23.51 -24.91 -4.35
C ALA A 20 22.20 -25.71 -4.38
N VAL A 21 22.19 -26.88 -3.75
CA VAL A 21 20.97 -27.70 -3.57
C VAL A 21 20.09 -26.98 -2.57
N VAL A 22 19.07 -26.28 -3.06
CA VAL A 22 18.04 -25.67 -2.19
C VAL A 22 17.24 -26.82 -1.56
N HIS A 23 17.42 -27.03 -0.26
CA HIS A 23 16.70 -28.09 0.46
C HIS A 23 15.19 -27.83 0.46
N PRO A 24 14.33 -28.78 0.05
CA PRO A 24 12.89 -28.59 -0.02
C PRO A 24 12.26 -28.18 1.33
N ALA A 25 12.76 -28.68 2.45
CA ALA A 25 12.33 -28.27 3.79
C ALA A 25 12.51 -26.78 4.09
N ARG A 26 13.55 -26.14 3.53
CA ARG A 26 13.82 -24.72 3.70
C ARG A 26 12.87 -23.86 2.86
N ALA A 27 12.48 -24.34 1.68
CA ALA A 27 11.49 -23.68 0.83
C ALA A 27 10.07 -23.79 1.42
N GLN A 28 9.70 -24.95 1.99
CA GLN A 28 8.41 -25.14 2.67
C GLN A 28 8.28 -24.20 3.88
N GLY A 29 9.27 -24.15 4.77
CA GLY A 29 9.24 -23.27 5.94
C GLY A 29 9.24 -21.77 5.58
N ALA A 30 9.76 -21.38 4.43
CA ALA A 30 9.66 -20.00 3.93
C ALA A 30 8.26 -19.70 3.41
N ALA A 31 7.63 -20.62 2.68
CA ALA A 31 6.27 -20.49 2.18
C ALA A 31 5.23 -20.42 3.31
N GLU A 32 5.37 -21.26 4.34
CA GLU A 32 4.52 -21.24 5.54
C GLU A 32 4.60 -19.91 6.28
N ARG A 33 5.82 -19.38 6.53
CA ARG A 33 6.00 -18.06 7.15
C ARG A 33 5.38 -16.95 6.34
N THR A 34 5.45 -17.02 5.01
CA THR A 34 4.81 -16.04 4.13
C THR A 34 3.28 -16.12 4.22
N ALA A 35 2.71 -17.32 4.25
CA ALA A 35 1.27 -17.52 4.40
C ALA A 35 0.76 -17.02 5.77
N ASP A 36 1.49 -17.27 6.84
CA ASP A 36 1.13 -16.79 8.19
C ASP A 36 1.24 -15.26 8.28
N GLN A 37 2.24 -14.67 7.63
CA GLN A 37 2.38 -13.22 7.53
C GLN A 37 1.19 -12.60 6.79
N VAL A 38 0.73 -13.18 5.69
CA VAL A 38 -0.45 -12.74 4.95
C VAL A 38 -1.71 -12.86 5.79
N LYS A 39 -1.92 -13.98 6.50
CA LYS A 39 -3.06 -14.15 7.44
C LYS A 39 -3.04 -13.11 8.56
N ARG A 40 -1.88 -12.84 9.16
CA ARG A 40 -1.72 -11.79 10.17
C ARG A 40 -2.07 -10.42 9.58
N GLY A 41 -1.61 -10.10 8.38
CA GLY A 41 -1.93 -8.86 7.68
C GLY A 41 -3.43 -8.73 7.39
N GLN A 42 -4.08 -9.80 6.94
CA GLN A 42 -5.52 -9.84 6.71
C GLN A 42 -6.29 -9.53 8.00
N TYR A 43 -5.91 -10.17 9.12
CA TYR A 43 -6.52 -9.89 10.42
C TYR A 43 -6.39 -8.41 10.80
N LEU A 44 -5.18 -7.85 10.68
CA LEU A 44 -4.91 -6.46 11.03
C LEU A 44 -5.70 -5.48 10.13
N VAL A 45 -5.72 -5.69 8.83
CA VAL A 45 -6.50 -4.86 7.89
C VAL A 45 -7.99 -4.90 8.20
N SER A 46 -8.52 -6.09 8.56
CA SER A 46 -9.93 -6.27 8.88
C SER A 46 -10.33 -5.67 10.23
N THR A 47 -9.42 -5.63 11.20
CA THR A 47 -9.70 -5.14 12.57
C THR A 47 -9.31 -3.70 12.81
N SER A 48 -8.52 -3.09 11.92
CA SER A 48 -8.03 -1.72 12.04
C SER A 48 -8.76 -0.72 11.14
N ALA A 49 -10.00 -1.00 10.76
CA ALA A 49 -10.89 -0.11 10.01
C ALA A 49 -10.35 0.31 8.61
N CYS A 50 -9.40 -0.42 8.01
CA CYS A 50 -8.87 -0.06 6.70
C CYS A 50 -9.96 -0.08 5.62
N HIS A 51 -10.86 -1.06 5.68
CA HIS A 51 -11.99 -1.18 4.75
C HIS A 51 -13.01 -0.04 4.90
N ASP A 52 -13.17 0.54 6.08
CA ASP A 52 -14.19 1.58 6.34
C ASP A 52 -13.97 2.82 5.48
N CYS A 53 -12.69 3.14 5.19
CA CYS A 53 -12.33 4.28 4.36
C CYS A 53 -11.79 3.90 2.98
N HIS A 54 -11.08 2.76 2.85
CA HIS A 54 -10.41 2.40 1.59
C HIS A 54 -11.23 1.50 0.67
N THR A 55 -12.38 0.98 1.12
CA THR A 55 -13.36 0.29 0.27
C THR A 55 -14.53 1.23 -0.01
N PRO A 56 -14.82 1.57 -1.27
CA PRO A 56 -15.95 2.46 -1.55
C PRO A 56 -17.27 1.82 -1.15
N TRP A 57 -18.17 2.62 -0.59
CA TRP A 57 -19.53 2.19 -0.23
C TRP A 57 -20.48 2.40 -1.39
N LYS A 58 -21.49 1.55 -1.47
CA LYS A 58 -22.63 1.61 -2.42
C LYS A 58 -23.95 1.38 -1.69
N MET A 59 -25.04 1.70 -2.34
CA MET A 59 -26.37 1.29 -1.86
C MET A 59 -26.59 -0.19 -2.17
N GLY A 60 -26.83 -0.96 -1.14
CA GLY A 60 -27.26 -2.35 -1.21
C GLY A 60 -28.73 -2.52 -0.85
N PRO A 61 -29.24 -3.76 -0.86
CA PRO A 61 -30.66 -4.05 -0.58
C PRO A 61 -31.12 -3.65 0.82
N LYS A 62 -30.20 -3.54 1.77
CA LYS A 62 -30.46 -3.22 3.18
C LYS A 62 -29.96 -1.83 3.60
N GLY A 63 -29.48 -1.04 2.67
CA GLY A 63 -28.88 0.26 2.91
C GLY A 63 -27.43 0.36 2.45
N PRO A 64 -26.69 1.40 2.89
CA PRO A 64 -25.27 1.57 2.52
C PRO A 64 -24.43 0.38 3.00
N GLU A 65 -23.58 -0.14 2.12
CA GLU A 65 -22.67 -1.26 2.41
C GLU A 65 -21.33 -1.09 1.65
N PRO A 66 -20.22 -1.65 2.16
CA PRO A 66 -18.96 -1.67 1.41
C PRO A 66 -19.08 -2.46 0.11
N ASP A 67 -18.60 -1.91 -1.00
CA ASP A 67 -18.50 -2.63 -2.26
C ASP A 67 -17.26 -3.54 -2.26
N MET A 68 -17.42 -4.77 -1.80
CA MET A 68 -16.32 -5.74 -1.71
C MET A 68 -15.76 -6.16 -3.07
N THR A 69 -16.43 -5.88 -4.19
CA THR A 69 -15.85 -6.09 -5.53
C THR A 69 -14.75 -5.07 -5.84
N ARG A 70 -14.72 -3.98 -5.07
CA ARG A 70 -13.72 -2.91 -5.12
C ARG A 70 -12.98 -2.76 -3.79
N ALA A 71 -12.83 -3.86 -3.05
CA ALA A 71 -12.18 -3.86 -1.74
C ALA A 71 -10.82 -3.15 -1.79
N LEU A 72 -10.62 -2.19 -0.89
CA LEU A 72 -9.37 -1.44 -0.70
C LEU A 72 -8.88 -0.65 -1.94
N SER A 73 -9.74 -0.42 -2.94
CA SER A 73 -9.35 0.32 -4.15
C SER A 73 -9.36 1.85 -4.00
N GLY A 74 -9.79 2.38 -2.85
CA GLY A 74 -9.85 3.81 -2.59
C GLY A 74 -11.02 4.53 -3.27
N HIS A 75 -10.92 5.85 -3.37
CA HIS A 75 -11.96 6.68 -3.99
C HIS A 75 -12.11 6.36 -5.48
N PRO A 76 -13.33 6.07 -5.97
CA PRO A 76 -13.54 5.70 -7.37
C PRO A 76 -13.17 6.84 -8.34
N GLU A 77 -12.34 6.54 -9.33
CA GLU A 77 -11.83 7.54 -10.31
C GLU A 77 -12.94 8.21 -11.14
N ASN A 78 -14.09 7.56 -11.28
CA ASN A 78 -15.24 8.06 -12.04
C ASN A 78 -16.28 8.82 -11.19
N VAL A 79 -16.02 9.01 -9.88
CA VAL A 79 -16.90 9.78 -8.99
C VAL A 79 -16.30 11.17 -8.79
N ALA A 80 -16.81 12.15 -9.56
CA ALA A 80 -16.47 13.54 -9.34
C ALA A 80 -17.18 14.07 -8.09
N MET A 81 -16.42 14.69 -7.17
CA MET A 81 -16.98 15.30 -5.98
C MET A 81 -17.37 16.76 -6.25
N PRO A 82 -18.60 17.18 -5.89
CA PRO A 82 -18.95 18.59 -5.86
C PRO A 82 -18.12 19.31 -4.77
N PRO A 83 -18.10 20.66 -4.77
CA PRO A 83 -17.53 21.41 -3.66
C PRO A 83 -18.11 20.92 -2.33
N PRO A 84 -17.28 20.79 -1.27
CA PRO A 84 -17.74 20.34 0.03
C PRO A 84 -18.76 21.31 0.60
N PRO A 85 -19.73 20.84 1.44
CA PRO A 85 -20.67 21.73 2.12
C PRO A 85 -19.93 22.69 3.05
N LYS A 86 -20.46 23.91 3.21
CA LYS A 86 -20.00 24.80 4.28
C LYS A 86 -20.34 24.16 5.62
N LEU A 87 -19.34 24.08 6.48
CA LEU A 87 -19.49 23.56 7.83
C LEU A 87 -19.72 24.74 8.79
N GLU A 88 -20.70 24.60 9.69
CA GLU A 88 -21.05 25.62 10.66
C GLU A 88 -21.08 25.04 12.08
N GLY A 89 -20.87 25.90 13.06
CA GLY A 89 -20.87 25.51 14.47
C GLY A 89 -19.70 24.56 14.80
N PRO A 90 -19.94 23.51 15.59
CA PRO A 90 -18.90 22.60 16.06
C PRO A 90 -18.48 21.55 15.03
N TRP A 91 -19.05 21.54 13.82
CA TRP A 91 -18.70 20.60 12.77
C TRP A 91 -17.38 20.94 12.13
N VAL A 92 -16.44 19.99 12.12
CA VAL A 92 -15.09 20.16 11.56
C VAL A 92 -14.84 19.38 10.28
N GLY A 93 -15.78 18.56 9.83
CA GLY A 93 -15.60 17.74 8.63
C GLY A 93 -16.90 17.20 8.08
N ALA A 94 -16.87 16.86 6.79
CA ALA A 94 -17.91 16.13 6.09
C ALA A 94 -17.29 14.94 5.36
N MET A 95 -18.11 13.92 5.11
CA MET A 95 -17.70 12.74 4.35
C MET A 95 -18.67 12.47 3.20
N ALA A 96 -18.16 11.93 2.11
CA ALA A 96 -18.98 11.47 0.99
C ALA A 96 -19.71 10.18 1.32
N ALA A 97 -20.86 9.95 0.65
CA ALA A 97 -21.62 8.70 0.80
C ALA A 97 -20.81 7.43 0.44
N THR A 98 -19.78 7.58 -0.38
CA THR A 98 -18.83 6.50 -0.70
C THR A 98 -17.86 6.18 0.43
N MET A 99 -17.83 6.94 1.51
CA MET A 99 -16.87 6.85 2.62
C MET A 99 -15.39 7.00 2.20
N THR A 100 -15.14 7.53 1.00
CA THR A 100 -13.79 7.60 0.40
C THR A 100 -13.31 9.01 0.07
N ALA A 101 -14.14 10.04 0.31
CA ALA A 101 -13.76 11.45 0.21
C ALA A 101 -14.17 12.17 1.49
N TRP A 102 -13.27 13.02 2.00
CA TRP A 102 -13.39 13.65 3.32
C TRP A 102 -12.96 15.11 3.23
N ALA A 103 -13.82 16.00 3.67
CA ALA A 103 -13.60 17.43 3.66
C ALA A 103 -13.45 17.98 5.09
N GLY A 104 -12.53 18.92 5.26
CA GLY A 104 -12.28 19.58 6.53
C GLY A 104 -11.32 20.77 6.38
N PRO A 105 -10.73 21.29 7.47
CA PRO A 105 -9.78 22.39 7.43
C PRO A 105 -8.56 22.14 6.54
N TRP A 106 -8.27 20.86 6.24
CA TRP A 106 -7.18 20.44 5.33
C TRP A 106 -7.55 20.50 3.85
N GLY A 107 -8.78 20.89 3.50
CA GLY A 107 -9.34 20.77 2.16
C GLY A 107 -10.10 19.46 1.96
N VAL A 108 -9.93 18.82 0.82
CA VAL A 108 -10.56 17.52 0.52
C VAL A 108 -9.49 16.45 0.33
N SER A 109 -9.55 15.40 1.10
CA SER A 109 -8.74 14.20 0.94
C SER A 109 -9.53 13.07 0.30
N PHE A 110 -8.85 12.27 -0.52
CA PHE A 110 -9.38 11.06 -1.14
C PHE A 110 -8.58 9.87 -0.66
N THR A 111 -9.27 8.78 -0.32
CA THR A 111 -8.61 7.58 0.20
C THR A 111 -7.88 6.83 -0.90
N ALA A 112 -6.64 6.46 -0.64
CA ALA A 112 -5.74 5.86 -1.63
C ALA A 112 -6.16 4.45 -2.04
N ASN A 113 -5.79 4.04 -3.26
CA ASN A 113 -5.84 2.66 -3.72
C ASN A 113 -4.72 1.85 -3.04
N LEU A 114 -5.11 0.92 -2.18
CA LEU A 114 -4.20 0.03 -1.44
C LEU A 114 -3.99 -1.32 -2.13
N THR A 115 -4.63 -1.57 -3.29
CA THR A 115 -4.41 -2.80 -4.04
C THR A 115 -3.06 -2.79 -4.75
N PRO A 116 -2.50 -3.94 -5.13
CA PRO A 116 -1.19 -4.02 -5.77
C PRO A 116 -1.20 -3.66 -7.27
N ASP A 117 -2.07 -2.72 -7.67
CA ASP A 117 -2.01 -2.19 -9.04
C ASP A 117 -0.72 -1.37 -9.23
N PRO A 118 0.09 -1.67 -10.28
CA PRO A 118 1.39 -1.04 -10.45
C PRO A 118 1.33 0.43 -10.90
N GLU A 119 0.19 0.90 -11.43
CA GLU A 119 0.03 2.26 -11.97
C GLU A 119 -0.70 3.18 -11.00
N THR A 120 -1.61 2.64 -10.22
CA THR A 120 -2.56 3.43 -9.43
C THR A 120 -2.62 3.06 -7.95
N GLY A 121 -1.95 1.97 -7.55
CA GLY A 121 -1.95 1.44 -6.20
C GLY A 121 -0.54 1.19 -5.63
N LEU A 122 -0.41 0.16 -4.81
CA LEU A 122 0.83 -0.17 -4.11
C LEU A 122 1.76 -1.12 -4.87
N GLY A 123 1.48 -1.48 -6.13
CA GLY A 123 2.21 -2.54 -6.84
C GLY A 123 3.70 -2.26 -7.05
N LYS A 124 4.11 -0.98 -7.14
CA LYS A 124 5.53 -0.58 -7.24
C LYS A 124 6.15 -0.18 -5.90
N TRP A 125 5.39 -0.25 -4.81
CA TRP A 125 5.90 0.09 -3.49
C TRP A 125 6.75 -1.03 -2.92
N THR A 126 7.76 -0.66 -2.19
CA THR A 126 8.50 -1.58 -1.34
C THR A 126 7.88 -1.62 0.06
N LYS A 127 8.12 -2.69 0.79
CA LYS A 127 7.80 -2.81 2.22
C LYS A 127 8.30 -1.59 3.01
N ARG A 128 9.52 -1.16 2.73
CA ARG A 128 10.12 0.01 3.35
C ARG A 128 9.33 1.29 3.07
N ASN A 129 8.92 1.54 1.82
CA ASN A 129 8.09 2.71 1.48
C ASN A 129 6.78 2.73 2.28
N PHE A 130 6.14 1.56 2.45
CA PHE A 130 4.91 1.43 3.22
C PHE A 130 5.15 1.76 4.70
N ILE A 131 6.15 1.14 5.34
CA ILE A 131 6.49 1.38 6.74
C ILE A 131 6.84 2.85 6.97
N GLU A 132 7.70 3.43 6.14
CA GLU A 132 8.10 4.85 6.24
C GLU A 132 6.90 5.78 6.07
N THR A 133 5.93 5.46 5.20
CA THR A 133 4.69 6.25 5.07
C THR A 133 3.93 6.29 6.38
N ILE A 134 3.75 5.15 7.04
CA ILE A 134 3.02 5.09 8.32
C ILE A 134 3.82 5.77 9.45
N ARG A 135 5.14 5.60 9.49
CA ARG A 135 6.00 6.21 10.53
C ARG A 135 6.05 7.73 10.44
N THR A 136 6.18 8.26 9.23
CA THR A 136 6.37 9.70 9.00
C THR A 136 5.08 10.46 8.74
N GLY A 137 4.00 9.76 8.33
CA GLY A 137 2.78 10.40 7.84
C GLY A 137 2.97 11.08 6.48
N ARG A 138 3.97 10.65 5.68
CA ARG A 138 4.25 11.20 4.36
C ARG A 138 4.28 10.12 3.30
N HIS A 139 3.68 10.39 2.15
CA HIS A 139 3.66 9.47 1.01
C HIS A 139 5.08 9.01 0.66
N MET A 140 5.29 7.70 0.63
CA MET A 140 6.60 7.05 0.46
C MET A 140 7.68 7.55 1.44
N GLY A 141 7.26 7.96 2.64
CA GLY A 141 8.15 8.43 3.72
C GLY A 141 8.63 9.87 3.62
N ARG A 142 8.49 10.55 2.48
CA ARG A 142 9.08 11.88 2.22
C ARG A 142 8.26 12.79 1.31
N GLY A 143 7.23 12.28 0.65
CA GLY A 143 6.38 13.04 -0.26
C GLY A 143 5.38 13.95 0.47
N ARG A 144 4.23 14.19 -0.16
CA ARG A 144 3.15 14.97 0.45
C ARG A 144 2.69 14.34 1.77
N GLU A 145 2.12 15.16 2.61
CA GLU A 145 1.52 14.71 3.86
C GLU A 145 0.30 13.81 3.60
N VAL A 146 0.14 12.79 4.42
CA VAL A 146 -1.07 11.96 4.47
C VAL A 146 -2.11 12.71 5.29
N LEU A 147 -3.19 13.12 4.63
CA LEU A 147 -4.20 13.98 5.21
C LEU A 147 -5.21 13.20 6.08
N PRO A 148 -5.90 13.90 7.00
CA PRO A 148 -7.03 13.33 7.70
C PRO A 148 -8.10 12.81 6.71
N PRO A 149 -8.89 11.79 7.09
CA PRO A 149 -9.00 11.20 8.42
C PRO A 149 -8.01 10.06 8.70
N MET A 150 -7.03 9.78 7.81
CA MET A 150 -6.08 8.68 8.02
C MET A 150 -5.42 8.82 9.41
N PRO A 151 -5.62 7.85 10.34
CA PRO A 151 -5.21 8.01 11.73
C PRO A 151 -3.73 7.62 11.93
N ILE A 152 -2.83 8.31 11.28
CA ILE A 152 -1.38 8.07 11.32
C ILE A 152 -0.86 8.03 12.77
N ALA A 153 -1.36 8.90 13.65
CA ALA A 153 -0.95 8.93 15.06
C ALA A 153 -1.24 7.61 15.79
N VAL A 154 -2.27 6.87 15.37
CA VAL A 154 -2.59 5.53 15.90
C VAL A 154 -1.75 4.47 15.20
N TYR A 155 -1.72 4.47 13.88
CA TYR A 155 -1.10 3.39 13.09
C TYR A 155 0.43 3.38 13.19
N ARG A 156 1.06 4.51 13.50
CA ARG A 156 2.52 4.53 13.78
C ARG A 156 2.92 3.70 15.01
N ASN A 157 1.96 3.25 15.83
CA ASN A 157 2.24 2.38 16.98
C ASN A 157 2.25 0.89 16.63
N PHE A 158 1.84 0.49 15.41
CA PHE A 158 2.05 -0.88 14.96
C PHE A 158 3.53 -1.23 15.00
N THR A 159 3.85 -2.48 15.32
CA THR A 159 5.21 -2.99 15.18
C THR A 159 5.62 -3.04 13.71
N ASP A 160 6.93 -3.07 13.42
CA ASP A 160 7.38 -3.24 12.03
C ASP A 160 6.92 -4.59 11.46
N ALA A 161 6.89 -5.63 12.29
CA ALA A 161 6.37 -6.94 11.90
C ALA A 161 4.88 -6.89 11.50
N ASP A 162 4.05 -6.11 12.20
CA ASP A 162 2.64 -5.92 11.86
C ASP A 162 2.49 -5.10 10.57
N LEU A 163 3.27 -4.04 10.39
CA LEU A 163 3.26 -3.26 9.15
C LEU A 163 3.74 -4.07 7.95
N GLU A 164 4.75 -4.94 8.15
CA GLU A 164 5.18 -5.90 7.13
C GLU A 164 4.08 -6.91 6.76
N ALA A 165 3.36 -7.40 7.77
CA ALA A 165 2.24 -8.32 7.57
C ALA A 165 1.09 -7.65 6.81
N ILE A 166 0.72 -6.42 7.19
CA ILE A 166 -0.27 -5.62 6.48
C ILE A 166 0.14 -5.45 5.01
N PHE A 167 1.37 -5.01 4.76
CA PHE A 167 1.86 -4.83 3.38
C PHE A 167 1.84 -6.14 2.59
N SER A 168 2.27 -7.25 3.19
CA SER A 168 2.25 -8.58 2.54
C SER A 168 0.83 -9.00 2.16
N TYR A 169 -0.16 -8.75 3.00
CA TYR A 169 -1.56 -8.99 2.68
C TYR A 169 -2.05 -8.09 1.54
N LEU A 170 -1.78 -6.79 1.59
CA LEU A 170 -2.17 -5.85 0.54
C LEU A 170 -1.57 -6.24 -0.82
N GLN A 171 -0.32 -6.74 -0.84
CA GLN A 171 0.34 -7.25 -2.05
C GLN A 171 -0.23 -8.59 -2.54
N SER A 172 -0.95 -9.33 -1.71
CA SER A 172 -1.60 -10.60 -2.09
C SER A 172 -3.00 -10.43 -2.68
N LEU A 173 -3.56 -9.21 -2.64
CA LEU A 173 -4.89 -8.90 -3.17
C LEU A 173 -4.91 -8.88 -4.71
N PRO A 174 -6.09 -9.06 -5.33
CA PRO A 174 -6.26 -8.74 -6.74
C PRO A 174 -5.96 -7.25 -7.00
N ALA A 175 -5.17 -6.98 -8.04
CA ALA A 175 -4.91 -5.61 -8.48
C ALA A 175 -6.17 -4.97 -9.07
N ILE A 176 -6.53 -3.78 -8.61
CA ILE A 176 -7.64 -3.00 -9.14
C ILE A 176 -7.09 -1.68 -9.64
N ARG A 177 -7.16 -1.46 -10.97
CA ARG A 177 -6.79 -0.17 -11.55
C ARG A 177 -7.83 0.87 -11.17
N ASN A 178 -7.43 1.86 -10.39
CA ASN A 178 -8.29 2.97 -9.94
C ASN A 178 -7.42 4.18 -9.59
N ARG A 179 -7.44 5.21 -10.44
CA ARG A 179 -6.63 6.43 -10.25
C ARG A 179 -7.37 7.41 -9.34
N VAL A 180 -7.05 7.36 -8.08
CA VAL A 180 -7.59 8.27 -7.07
C VAL A 180 -7.16 9.71 -7.38
N PRO A 181 -8.08 10.71 -7.31
CA PRO A 181 -7.73 12.12 -7.50
C PRO A 181 -6.72 12.63 -6.47
N GLU A 182 -5.94 13.67 -6.84
CA GLU A 182 -5.10 14.38 -5.88
C GLU A 182 -5.97 15.16 -4.89
N PRO A 183 -5.52 15.31 -3.64
CA PRO A 183 -6.23 16.11 -2.64
C PRO A 183 -6.45 17.56 -3.11
N LEU A 184 -7.59 18.12 -2.75
CA LEU A 184 -7.89 19.52 -3.01
C LEU A 184 -7.46 20.37 -1.80
N PRO A 185 -6.82 21.53 -2.01
CA PRO A 185 -6.45 22.42 -0.93
C PRO A 185 -7.68 23.06 -0.27
N PRO A 186 -7.57 23.64 0.93
CA PRO A 186 -8.62 24.45 1.52
C PRO A 186 -9.04 25.60 0.59
N ALA A 187 -10.32 25.98 0.64
CA ALA A 187 -10.87 27.02 -0.23
C ALA A 187 -10.11 28.36 -0.08
N ASP A 188 -9.69 28.71 1.11
CA ASP A 188 -8.95 29.94 1.41
C ASP A 188 -7.56 29.96 0.75
N ALA A 189 -6.93 28.80 0.58
CA ALA A 189 -5.63 28.67 -0.08
C ALA A 189 -5.73 28.84 -1.61
N VAL A 190 -6.92 28.66 -2.18
CA VAL A 190 -7.18 28.87 -3.61
C VAL A 190 -7.46 30.35 -3.91
N ALA A 191 -8.09 31.07 -2.97
CA ALA A 191 -8.40 32.49 -3.12
C ALA A 191 -7.17 33.42 -2.96
N ALA A 192 -6.05 32.90 -2.43
CA ALA A 192 -4.82 33.66 -2.16
C ALA A 192 -3.79 33.60 -3.32
N LYS A 193 -4.13 33.01 -4.47
CA LYS A 193 -3.32 33.00 -5.70
C LYS A 193 -3.96 33.85 -6.78
#